data_d12e21f1339243c47f66a2b41c75ea83
#
_entry.id   d12e21f1339243c47f66a2b41c75ea83
#
_cell.length_a   1.000
_cell.length_b   1.000
_cell.length_c   1.000
_cell.angle_alpha   90.00
_cell.angle_beta   90.00
_cell.angle_gamma   90.00
#
_symmetry.space_group_name_H-M   'P 1'
#
loop_
_entity.id
_entity.type
_entity.pdbx_description
1 polymer ?
#
loop_
_entity_poly.entity_id
_entity_poly.type
_entity_poly.pdbx_seq_one_letter_code
_entity_poly.pdbx_strand_id
1 'polypeptide(L)'
;MIRQLLIALALFLGASPAIAGDAQGPVHVSAGRIVDLGILKSKYADPRRVVVWLPDGYTQRGPKYAVLYMHDGQNLFDKATAGYGMEWEIDEHLSKLIAEKKVRPTIVVGIWNTPKRLQEYVPSKAFTTLPVDYRAKVKALYGGDPLSDGYLKFIVTELRPMIDKRFNVKTDRANTVIIGSSMGSLISLYAIDEYPKIFGGAGMMSTHWPLSFNPDGKPLSDADYETVSAAFERYLAPALPDPKTHRLYFDHGTETLDAIYKRYQDRVDAVVARRGYVPDRNWLTRNYPGQKHNEISWASRVEVPLQFLLPPENKR
;
A
#
# COMPACT_ATOMS: atom_id res chain seq x y z
N MET A 1 13.49 17.06 -19.89
CA MET A 1 13.01 16.93 -18.49
C MET A 1 11.54 17.34 -18.31
N ILE A 2 11.10 18.52 -18.79
CA ILE A 2 9.70 19.00 -18.62
C ILE A 2 8.64 18.08 -19.27
N ARG A 3 8.92 17.47 -20.43
CA ARG A 3 7.99 16.52 -21.08
C ARG A 3 7.77 15.22 -20.31
N GLN A 4 8.76 14.73 -19.58
CA GLN A 4 8.63 13.50 -18.77
C GLN A 4 7.87 13.74 -17.46
N LEU A 5 7.94 14.95 -16.88
CA LEU A 5 7.14 15.34 -15.72
C LEU A 5 5.65 15.50 -16.08
N LEU A 6 5.36 16.03 -17.27
CA LEU A 6 4.00 16.17 -17.79
C LEU A 6 3.35 14.79 -18.08
N ILE A 7 4.13 13.78 -18.45
CA ILE A 7 3.63 12.42 -18.62
C ILE A 7 3.32 11.79 -17.26
N ALA A 8 4.14 12.02 -16.24
CA ALA A 8 3.85 11.57 -14.88
C ALA A 8 2.61 12.26 -14.29
N LEU A 9 2.39 13.53 -14.60
CA LEU A 9 1.21 14.29 -14.19
C LEU A 9 -0.05 13.84 -14.94
N ALA A 10 0.06 13.53 -16.24
CA ALA A 10 -1.02 12.93 -17.03
C ALA A 10 -1.42 11.53 -16.50
N LEU A 11 -0.49 10.79 -15.90
CA LEU A 11 -0.74 9.50 -15.25
C LEU A 11 -1.54 9.64 -13.95
N PHE A 12 -1.52 10.82 -13.29
CA PHE A 12 -2.36 11.10 -12.12
C PHE A 12 -3.74 11.68 -12.48
N LEU A 13 -3.82 12.45 -13.57
CA LEU A 13 -5.06 13.09 -14.05
C LEU A 13 -5.77 12.26 -15.12
N GLY A 14 -5.05 11.39 -15.80
CA GLY A 14 -5.62 10.35 -16.63
C GLY A 14 -6.19 9.26 -15.74
N ALA A 15 -7.27 9.56 -15.02
CA ALA A 15 -8.26 8.57 -14.80
C ALA A 15 -8.67 8.10 -16.22
N SER A 16 -8.03 7.06 -16.74
CA SER A 16 -8.77 6.18 -17.63
C SER A 16 -10.10 6.01 -16.94
N PRO A 17 -11.24 6.25 -17.60
CA PRO A 17 -12.50 5.95 -16.97
C PRO A 17 -12.32 4.51 -16.48
N ALA A 18 -12.16 4.34 -15.16
CA ALA A 18 -12.21 3.04 -14.56
C ALA A 18 -13.61 2.58 -14.90
N ILE A 19 -13.72 1.82 -16.00
CA ILE A 19 -14.93 1.15 -16.36
C ILE A 19 -15.29 0.35 -15.14
N ALA A 20 -16.37 0.75 -14.51
CA ALA A 20 -16.91 0.05 -13.37
C ALA A 20 -16.87 -1.44 -13.67
N GLY A 21 -16.06 -2.17 -12.94
CA GLY A 21 -16.03 -3.58 -12.63
C GLY A 21 -16.34 -4.70 -13.63
N ASP A 22 -16.97 -4.45 -14.75
CA ASP A 22 -17.54 -5.54 -15.57
C ASP A 22 -16.75 -5.92 -16.84
N ALA A 23 -15.64 -5.24 -17.16
CA ALA A 23 -14.99 -5.40 -18.47
C ALA A 23 -13.53 -5.87 -18.40
N GLN A 24 -12.97 -6.13 -17.23
CA GLN A 24 -11.61 -6.67 -17.18
C GLN A 24 -11.69 -8.20 -17.05
N GLY A 25 -11.06 -8.89 -18.00
CA GLY A 25 -11.02 -10.34 -18.09
C GLY A 25 -10.43 -11.04 -16.85
N PRO A 26 -10.21 -12.35 -16.92
CA PRO A 26 -9.56 -13.11 -15.85
C PRO A 26 -8.16 -12.57 -15.59
N VAL A 27 -7.73 -12.59 -14.32
CA VAL A 27 -6.35 -12.29 -13.94
C VAL A 27 -5.50 -13.52 -14.17
N HIS A 28 -4.46 -13.40 -14.98
CA HIS A 28 -3.51 -14.49 -15.24
C HIS A 28 -2.31 -14.37 -14.31
N VAL A 29 -1.76 -15.49 -13.91
CA VAL A 29 -0.55 -15.58 -13.07
C VAL A 29 0.41 -16.59 -13.66
N SER A 30 1.70 -16.37 -13.48
CA SER A 30 2.77 -17.27 -13.92
C SER A 30 3.06 -18.37 -12.89
N ALA A 31 2.70 -18.14 -11.61
CA ALA A 31 2.87 -19.10 -10.53
C ALA A 31 1.70 -19.05 -9.55
N GLY A 32 1.36 -20.21 -8.95
CA GLY A 32 0.18 -20.30 -8.09
C GLY A 32 -1.13 -20.22 -8.85
N ARG A 33 -2.17 -19.68 -8.22
CA ARG A 33 -3.49 -19.51 -8.86
C ARG A 33 -4.31 -18.39 -8.24
N ILE A 34 -5.18 -17.78 -9.02
CA ILE A 34 -6.15 -16.78 -8.56
C ILE A 34 -7.47 -17.43 -8.16
N VAL A 35 -8.02 -16.97 -7.05
CA VAL A 35 -9.44 -17.13 -6.70
C VAL A 35 -10.07 -15.74 -6.77
N ASP A 36 -10.83 -15.51 -7.81
CA ASP A 36 -11.57 -14.27 -8.00
C ASP A 36 -12.81 -14.26 -7.10
N LEU A 37 -12.91 -13.29 -6.21
CA LEU A 37 -14.08 -13.10 -5.35
C LEU A 37 -15.17 -12.25 -6.04
N GLY A 38 -14.87 -11.72 -7.23
CA GLY A 38 -15.72 -10.81 -7.97
C GLY A 38 -15.83 -9.43 -7.30
N ILE A 39 -16.91 -8.73 -7.64
CA ILE A 39 -17.19 -7.40 -7.10
C ILE A 39 -17.90 -7.55 -5.75
N LEU A 40 -17.19 -7.20 -4.69
CA LEU A 40 -17.72 -7.22 -3.34
C LEU A 40 -18.46 -5.91 -3.04
N LYS A 41 -19.73 -6.02 -2.66
CA LYS A 41 -20.51 -4.89 -2.13
C LYS A 41 -20.15 -4.66 -0.67
N SER A 42 -20.12 -3.41 -0.24
CA SER A 42 -19.83 -3.02 1.13
C SER A 42 -20.87 -2.02 1.66
N LYS A 43 -21.02 -1.98 2.98
CA LYS A 43 -21.79 -0.95 3.68
C LYS A 43 -20.98 0.34 3.89
N TYR A 44 -19.66 0.28 3.69
CA TYR A 44 -18.73 1.33 4.12
C TYR A 44 -17.94 1.96 2.97
N ALA A 45 -17.84 1.29 1.83
CA ALA A 45 -17.05 1.73 0.68
C ALA A 45 -17.73 1.32 -0.63
N ASP A 46 -17.33 1.94 -1.73
CA ASP A 46 -17.85 1.57 -3.05
C ASP A 46 -17.51 0.11 -3.40
N PRO A 47 -18.38 -0.57 -4.18
CA PRO A 47 -18.13 -1.94 -4.63
C PRO A 47 -16.81 -2.03 -5.41
N ARG A 48 -16.06 -3.11 -5.17
CA ARG A 48 -14.77 -3.33 -5.83
C ARG A 48 -14.44 -4.79 -6.02
N ARG A 49 -13.70 -5.09 -7.07
CA ARG A 49 -13.18 -6.43 -7.31
C ARG A 49 -12.11 -6.76 -6.27
N VAL A 50 -12.14 -7.99 -5.78
CA VAL A 50 -11.11 -8.54 -4.90
C VAL A 50 -10.69 -9.89 -5.47
N VAL A 51 -9.39 -10.11 -5.56
CA VAL A 51 -8.80 -11.38 -5.97
C VAL A 51 -7.90 -11.93 -4.86
N VAL A 52 -7.82 -13.24 -4.75
CA VAL A 52 -6.91 -13.89 -3.80
C VAL A 52 -5.96 -14.78 -4.57
N TRP A 53 -4.67 -14.46 -4.49
CA TRP A 53 -3.63 -15.33 -4.99
C TRP A 53 -3.26 -16.38 -3.95
N LEU A 54 -3.17 -17.62 -4.38
CA LEU A 54 -2.79 -18.78 -3.58
C LEU A 54 -1.52 -19.39 -4.16
N PRO A 55 -0.46 -19.58 -3.36
CA PRO A 55 0.78 -20.19 -3.83
C PRO A 55 0.60 -21.63 -4.25
N ASP A 56 1.53 -22.14 -5.04
CA ASP A 56 1.60 -23.58 -5.34
C ASP A 56 1.66 -24.38 -4.03
N GLY A 57 0.98 -25.53 -4.04
CA GLY A 57 0.86 -26.35 -2.83
C GLY A 57 -0.11 -25.82 -1.77
N TYR A 58 -0.84 -24.74 -2.02
CA TYR A 58 -1.90 -24.30 -1.10
C TYR A 58 -2.96 -25.39 -0.89
N THR A 59 -3.29 -25.64 0.36
CA THR A 59 -4.33 -26.61 0.75
C THR A 59 -5.25 -26.04 1.83
N GLN A 60 -6.52 -26.43 1.81
CA GLN A 60 -7.51 -26.09 2.85
C GLN A 60 -7.27 -26.83 4.17
N ARG A 61 -6.47 -27.90 4.14
CA ARG A 61 -6.14 -28.75 5.28
C ARG A 61 -4.62 -28.80 5.42
N GLY A 62 -4.09 -28.50 6.60
CA GLY A 62 -2.66 -28.50 6.84
C GLY A 62 -2.14 -27.21 7.47
N PRO A 63 -0.87 -26.86 7.31
CA PRO A 63 -0.31 -25.62 7.85
C PRO A 63 -1.04 -24.39 7.34
N LYS A 64 -1.30 -23.45 8.25
CA LYS A 64 -1.99 -22.21 7.91
C LYS A 64 -1.03 -21.18 7.29
N TYR A 65 -1.58 -20.35 6.41
CA TYR A 65 -0.87 -19.33 5.64
C TYR A 65 -0.97 -17.96 6.32
N ALA A 66 0.06 -17.13 6.22
CA ALA A 66 -0.05 -15.71 6.50
C ALA A 66 -0.89 -15.02 5.42
N VAL A 67 -1.39 -13.82 5.73
CA VAL A 67 -2.19 -13.03 4.79
C VAL A 67 -1.51 -11.70 4.52
N LEU A 68 -1.24 -11.42 3.24
CA LEU A 68 -0.79 -10.14 2.75
C LEU A 68 -1.94 -9.44 2.03
N TYR A 69 -2.39 -8.32 2.57
CA TYR A 69 -3.33 -7.41 1.89
C TYR A 69 -2.55 -6.41 1.05
N MET A 70 -2.93 -6.27 -0.22
CA MET A 70 -2.29 -5.30 -1.12
C MET A 70 -3.34 -4.42 -1.80
N HIS A 71 -3.06 -3.13 -1.81
CA HIS A 71 -3.86 -2.13 -2.51
C HIS A 71 -3.56 -2.14 -4.01
N ASP A 72 -4.45 -1.50 -4.79
CA ASP A 72 -4.31 -1.44 -6.26
C ASP A 72 -4.18 -2.83 -6.90
N GLY A 73 -5.07 -3.74 -6.48
CA GLY A 73 -5.04 -5.17 -6.79
C GLY A 73 -5.00 -5.50 -8.28
N GLN A 74 -5.44 -4.59 -9.16
CA GLN A 74 -5.35 -4.73 -10.61
C GLN A 74 -3.93 -4.73 -11.15
N ASN A 75 -2.96 -4.16 -10.40
CA ASN A 75 -1.57 -3.99 -10.83
C ASN A 75 -0.63 -5.09 -10.31
N LEU A 76 -1.13 -6.09 -9.57
CA LEU A 76 -0.24 -6.98 -8.80
C LEU A 76 0.31 -8.17 -9.59
N PHE A 77 -0.47 -8.72 -10.54
CA PHE A 77 -0.27 -10.06 -11.07
C PHE A 77 -0.32 -10.17 -12.59
N ASP A 78 -0.86 -9.19 -13.30
CA ASP A 78 -1.13 -9.31 -14.74
C ASP A 78 -1.08 -7.95 -15.42
N LYS A 79 -0.18 -7.80 -16.39
CA LYS A 79 -0.05 -6.58 -17.22
C LYS A 79 -1.35 -6.21 -17.94
N ALA A 80 -2.16 -7.23 -18.29
CA ALA A 80 -3.42 -7.02 -19.00
C ALA A 80 -4.49 -6.33 -18.13
N THR A 81 -4.41 -6.49 -16.80
CA THR A 81 -5.33 -5.83 -15.85
C THR A 81 -4.73 -4.55 -15.28
N ALA A 82 -3.43 -4.38 -15.37
CA ALA A 82 -2.71 -3.25 -14.80
C ALA A 82 -3.02 -1.93 -15.52
N GLY A 83 -3.27 -0.87 -14.77
CA GLY A 83 -3.70 0.42 -15.30
C GLY A 83 -2.74 1.06 -16.31
N TYR A 84 -1.48 0.67 -16.29
CA TYR A 84 -0.43 1.20 -17.17
C TYR A 84 0.31 0.10 -17.95
N GLY A 85 -0.23 -1.12 -17.98
CA GLY A 85 0.43 -2.26 -18.61
C GLY A 85 1.72 -2.68 -17.90
N MET A 86 1.86 -2.31 -16.63
CA MET A 86 3.00 -2.63 -15.77
C MET A 86 2.47 -3.27 -14.49
N GLU A 87 3.04 -4.39 -14.09
CA GLU A 87 2.64 -5.13 -12.89
C GLU A 87 3.76 -5.20 -11.86
N TRP A 88 3.41 -5.68 -10.66
CA TRP A 88 4.34 -5.86 -9.55
C TRP A 88 5.01 -7.23 -9.52
N GLU A 89 4.60 -8.18 -10.36
CA GLU A 89 5.12 -9.54 -10.42
C GLU A 89 5.09 -10.24 -9.03
N ILE A 90 4.00 -10.05 -8.28
CA ILE A 90 3.88 -10.52 -6.88
C ILE A 90 3.84 -12.04 -6.80
N ASP A 91 3.18 -12.71 -7.76
CA ASP A 91 3.10 -14.18 -7.80
C ASP A 91 4.46 -14.81 -8.07
N GLU A 92 5.28 -14.24 -8.96
CA GLU A 92 6.66 -14.70 -9.21
C GLU A 92 7.53 -14.52 -7.98
N HIS A 93 7.55 -13.30 -7.42
CA HIS A 93 8.39 -12.98 -6.27
C HIS A 93 8.04 -13.81 -5.04
N LEU A 94 6.76 -13.91 -4.69
CA LEU A 94 6.34 -14.70 -3.53
C LEU A 94 6.53 -16.19 -3.74
N SER A 95 6.23 -16.73 -4.92
CA SER A 95 6.47 -18.14 -5.23
C SER A 95 7.95 -18.51 -5.03
N LYS A 96 8.86 -17.71 -5.60
CA LYS A 96 10.31 -17.86 -5.42
C LYS A 96 10.70 -17.79 -3.94
N LEU A 97 10.28 -16.74 -3.23
CA LEU A 97 10.67 -16.54 -1.83
C LEU A 97 10.12 -17.63 -0.90
N ILE A 98 8.91 -18.14 -1.16
CA ILE A 98 8.33 -19.28 -0.40
C ILE A 98 9.11 -20.55 -0.69
N ALA A 99 9.43 -20.85 -1.95
CA ALA A 99 10.19 -22.02 -2.35
C ALA A 99 11.62 -22.01 -1.73
N GLU A 100 12.25 -20.84 -1.70
CA GLU A 100 13.56 -20.61 -1.08
C GLU A 100 13.50 -20.53 0.47
N LYS A 101 12.31 -20.63 1.07
CA LYS A 101 12.09 -20.49 2.53
C LYS A 101 12.59 -19.16 3.10
N LYS A 102 12.63 -18.11 2.29
CA LYS A 102 12.98 -16.74 2.70
C LYS A 102 11.80 -15.98 3.31
N VAL A 103 10.59 -16.40 2.98
CA VAL A 103 9.35 -15.93 3.61
C VAL A 103 8.50 -17.12 4.07
N ARG A 104 7.61 -16.87 5.02
CA ARG A 104 6.61 -17.85 5.44
C ARG A 104 5.56 -18.07 4.35
N PRO A 105 4.91 -19.25 4.27
CA PRO A 105 3.80 -19.46 3.36
C PRO A 105 2.71 -18.40 3.53
N THR A 106 2.37 -17.71 2.45
CA THR A 106 1.54 -16.52 2.45
C THR A 106 0.55 -16.54 1.29
N ILE A 107 -0.70 -16.12 1.51
CA ILE A 107 -1.64 -15.78 0.44
C ILE A 107 -1.69 -14.27 0.26
N VAL A 108 -2.07 -13.79 -0.93
CA VAL A 108 -2.21 -12.35 -1.20
C VAL A 108 -3.65 -12.02 -1.50
N VAL A 109 -4.18 -11.00 -0.83
CA VAL A 109 -5.50 -10.44 -1.08
C VAL A 109 -5.32 -9.12 -1.83
N GLY A 110 -5.51 -9.16 -3.14
CA GLY A 110 -5.44 -7.99 -4.02
C GLY A 110 -6.76 -7.23 -4.04
N ILE A 111 -6.75 -6.03 -3.51
CA ILE A 111 -7.93 -5.16 -3.40
C ILE A 111 -7.87 -4.12 -4.50
N TRP A 112 -8.76 -4.22 -5.49
CA TRP A 112 -8.80 -3.28 -6.60
C TRP A 112 -9.26 -1.90 -6.13
N ASN A 113 -8.68 -0.85 -6.70
CA ASN A 113 -9.13 0.50 -6.44
C ASN A 113 -10.43 0.83 -7.20
N THR A 114 -11.00 1.98 -6.88
CA THR A 114 -12.17 2.57 -7.52
C THR A 114 -11.80 3.94 -8.09
N PRO A 115 -12.66 4.59 -8.86
CA PRO A 115 -12.45 5.99 -9.27
C PRO A 115 -12.24 6.96 -8.10
N LYS A 116 -12.62 6.57 -6.88
CA LYS A 116 -12.40 7.35 -5.64
C LYS A 116 -11.08 7.01 -4.93
N ARG A 117 -10.14 6.34 -5.61
CA ARG A 117 -8.85 5.92 -5.05
C ARG A 117 -8.16 7.02 -4.24
N LEU A 118 -8.10 8.24 -4.75
CA LEU A 118 -7.41 9.33 -4.06
C LEU A 118 -8.07 9.69 -2.73
N GLN A 119 -9.41 9.74 -2.69
CA GLN A 119 -10.18 9.98 -1.46
C GLN A 119 -10.07 8.80 -0.48
N GLU A 120 -10.13 7.57 -0.98
CA GLU A 120 -10.08 6.36 -0.15
C GLU A 120 -8.70 6.13 0.47
N TYR A 121 -7.64 6.68 -0.14
CA TYR A 121 -6.26 6.43 0.30
C TYR A 121 -5.64 7.60 1.09
N VAL A 122 -6.30 8.75 1.16
CA VAL A 122 -5.87 9.86 2.04
C VAL A 122 -6.22 9.54 3.49
N PRO A 123 -5.24 9.46 4.43
CA PRO A 123 -5.51 9.23 5.84
C PRO A 123 -6.39 10.34 6.45
N SER A 124 -7.64 10.02 6.82
CA SER A 124 -8.62 11.01 7.30
C SER A 124 -8.11 11.80 8.51
N LYS A 125 -7.48 11.13 9.47
CA LYS A 125 -6.99 11.80 10.69
C LYS A 125 -5.79 12.70 10.40
N ALA A 126 -4.83 12.26 9.59
CA ALA A 126 -3.73 13.11 9.15
C ALA A 126 -4.23 14.34 8.38
N PHE A 127 -5.21 14.14 7.49
CA PHE A 127 -5.85 15.21 6.76
C PHE A 127 -6.51 16.25 7.69
N THR A 128 -7.16 15.84 8.78
CA THR A 128 -7.81 16.78 9.72
C THR A 128 -6.80 17.66 10.47
N THR A 129 -5.52 17.29 10.53
CA THR A 129 -4.47 18.11 11.15
C THR A 129 -3.92 19.20 10.24
N LEU A 130 -4.27 19.18 8.94
CA LEU A 130 -3.89 20.22 7.98
C LEU A 130 -4.68 21.51 8.21
N PRO A 131 -4.10 22.69 7.91
CA PRO A 131 -4.84 23.97 7.87
C PRO A 131 -6.04 23.91 6.93
N VAL A 132 -7.03 24.78 7.19
CA VAL A 132 -8.32 24.76 6.45
C VAL A 132 -8.13 25.01 4.95
N ASP A 133 -7.28 25.97 4.59
CA ASP A 133 -6.93 26.29 3.21
C ASP A 133 -6.21 25.13 2.50
N TYR A 134 -5.29 24.47 3.16
CA TYR A 134 -4.63 23.29 2.60
C TYR A 134 -5.60 22.11 2.42
N ARG A 135 -6.50 21.88 3.38
CA ARG A 135 -7.58 20.89 3.23
C ARG A 135 -8.47 21.17 2.02
N ALA A 136 -8.82 22.45 1.81
CA ALA A 136 -9.60 22.85 0.65
C ALA A 136 -8.86 22.54 -0.67
N LYS A 137 -7.54 22.79 -0.73
CA LYS A 137 -6.66 22.44 -1.86
C LYS A 137 -6.68 20.93 -2.13
N VAL A 138 -6.49 20.11 -1.10
CA VAL A 138 -6.51 18.64 -1.24
C VAL A 138 -7.89 18.13 -1.70
N LYS A 139 -8.99 18.66 -1.12
CA LYS A 139 -10.35 18.30 -1.54
C LYS A 139 -10.62 18.63 -3.01
N ALA A 140 -10.22 19.82 -3.45
CA ALA A 140 -10.37 20.21 -4.85
C ALA A 140 -9.60 19.29 -5.81
N LEU A 141 -8.39 18.90 -5.40
CA LEU A 141 -7.52 18.06 -6.21
C LEU A 141 -7.99 16.59 -6.27
N TYR A 142 -8.50 16.05 -5.16
CA TYR A 142 -8.85 14.63 -5.03
C TYR A 142 -10.36 14.36 -5.15
N GLY A 143 -11.15 15.37 -5.43
CA GLY A 143 -12.57 15.23 -5.73
C GLY A 143 -13.50 15.18 -4.52
N GLY A 144 -13.02 15.52 -3.31
CA GLY A 144 -13.85 15.58 -2.11
C GLY A 144 -13.12 15.25 -0.80
N ASP A 145 -13.90 14.97 0.22
CA ASP A 145 -13.39 14.58 1.53
C ASP A 145 -12.75 13.18 1.52
N PRO A 146 -11.78 12.90 2.43
CA PRO A 146 -11.23 11.56 2.61
C PRO A 146 -12.30 10.52 2.93
N LEU A 147 -12.18 9.35 2.32
CA LEU A 147 -13.07 8.19 2.52
C LEU A 147 -12.33 6.99 3.15
N SER A 148 -11.11 7.20 3.63
CA SER A 148 -10.22 6.15 4.12
C SER A 148 -10.77 5.37 5.30
N ASP A 149 -11.52 6.02 6.21
CA ASP A 149 -12.13 5.33 7.36
C ASP A 149 -13.16 4.28 6.91
N GLY A 150 -13.98 4.62 5.90
CA GLY A 150 -14.92 3.69 5.27
C GLY A 150 -14.21 2.55 4.58
N TYR A 151 -13.18 2.87 3.79
CA TYR A 151 -12.38 1.86 3.08
C TYR A 151 -11.69 0.88 4.04
N LEU A 152 -11.03 1.35 5.09
CA LEU A 152 -10.42 0.47 6.09
C LEU A 152 -11.47 -0.32 6.86
N LYS A 153 -12.63 0.27 7.16
CA LYS A 153 -13.71 -0.45 7.81
C LYS A 153 -14.24 -1.60 6.95
N PHE A 154 -14.37 -1.41 5.63
CA PHE A 154 -14.64 -2.50 4.69
C PHE A 154 -13.60 -3.63 4.83
N ILE A 155 -12.31 -3.30 4.79
CA ILE A 155 -11.24 -4.31 4.88
C ILE A 155 -11.34 -5.09 6.19
N VAL A 156 -11.45 -4.42 7.32
CA VAL A 156 -11.30 -5.06 8.63
C VAL A 156 -12.58 -5.73 9.14
N THR A 157 -13.77 -5.25 8.72
CA THR A 157 -15.04 -5.76 9.27
C THR A 157 -15.83 -6.63 8.29
N GLU A 158 -15.55 -6.55 6.99
CA GLU A 158 -16.26 -7.33 5.97
C GLU A 158 -15.30 -8.27 5.22
N LEU A 159 -14.24 -7.72 4.59
CA LEU A 159 -13.33 -8.51 3.77
C LEU A 159 -12.51 -9.52 4.60
N ARG A 160 -11.82 -9.05 5.65
CA ARG A 160 -10.98 -9.91 6.48
C ARG A 160 -11.75 -11.10 7.07
N PRO A 161 -12.92 -10.94 7.73
CA PRO A 161 -13.69 -12.09 8.22
C PRO A 161 -14.09 -13.08 7.11
N MET A 162 -14.35 -12.60 5.89
CA MET A 162 -14.60 -13.45 4.73
C MET A 162 -13.36 -14.28 4.35
N ILE A 163 -12.18 -13.64 4.31
CA ILE A 163 -10.91 -14.32 4.02
C ILE A 163 -10.60 -15.36 5.11
N ASP A 164 -10.70 -14.98 6.38
CA ASP A 164 -10.46 -15.84 7.54
C ASP A 164 -11.36 -17.10 7.53
N LYS A 165 -12.60 -16.97 7.07
CA LYS A 165 -13.56 -18.08 6.96
C LYS A 165 -13.34 -18.94 5.72
N ARG A 166 -12.93 -18.34 4.59
CA ARG A 166 -12.89 -19.01 3.29
C ARG A 166 -11.57 -19.72 3.01
N PHE A 167 -10.49 -19.25 3.62
CA PHE A 167 -9.13 -19.76 3.36
C PHE A 167 -8.47 -20.30 4.63
N ASN A 168 -7.51 -21.19 4.45
CA ASN A 168 -6.75 -21.79 5.55
C ASN A 168 -5.65 -20.83 6.03
N VAL A 169 -6.02 -19.81 6.77
CA VAL A 169 -5.11 -18.72 7.17
C VAL A 169 -4.93 -18.60 8.67
N LYS A 170 -3.82 -18.00 9.06
CA LYS A 170 -3.57 -17.51 10.41
C LYS A 170 -4.28 -16.18 10.59
N THR A 171 -5.01 -16.03 11.68
CA THR A 171 -5.86 -14.84 11.94
C THR A 171 -5.25 -13.87 12.94
N ASP A 172 -4.06 -14.19 13.44
CA ASP A 172 -3.34 -13.34 14.37
C ASP A 172 -2.61 -12.18 13.66
N ARG A 173 -2.37 -11.11 14.43
CA ARG A 173 -1.72 -9.91 13.94
C ARG A 173 -0.36 -10.16 13.30
N ALA A 174 0.49 -11.01 13.91
CA ALA A 174 1.85 -11.24 13.42
C ALA A 174 1.88 -11.87 12.03
N ASN A 175 0.78 -12.47 11.59
CA ASN A 175 0.60 -13.09 10.28
C ASN A 175 -0.33 -12.30 9.34
N THR A 176 -0.66 -11.05 9.68
CA THR A 176 -1.49 -10.17 8.87
C THR A 176 -0.70 -8.90 8.51
N VAL A 177 -0.39 -8.74 7.23
CA VAL A 177 0.45 -7.67 6.70
C VAL A 177 -0.31 -6.89 5.63
N ILE A 178 -0.02 -5.60 5.47
CA ILE A 178 -0.61 -4.74 4.46
C ILE A 178 0.48 -3.95 3.73
N ILE A 179 0.42 -3.90 2.39
CA ILE A 179 1.41 -3.20 1.56
C ILE A 179 0.71 -2.40 0.45
N GLY A 180 1.31 -1.28 0.10
CA GLY A 180 0.93 -0.49 -1.07
C GLY A 180 2.02 0.48 -1.49
N SER A 181 1.82 1.13 -2.63
CA SER A 181 2.71 2.18 -3.13
C SER A 181 2.01 3.51 -3.29
N SER A 182 2.78 4.59 -3.29
CA SER A 182 2.25 5.93 -3.52
C SER A 182 1.15 6.29 -2.52
N MET A 183 -0.06 6.57 -2.98
CA MET A 183 -1.25 6.74 -2.15
C MET A 183 -1.61 5.44 -1.40
N GLY A 184 -1.39 4.26 -2.02
CA GLY A 184 -1.58 2.95 -1.38
C GLY A 184 -0.65 2.73 -0.19
N SER A 185 0.51 3.36 -0.19
CA SER A 185 1.42 3.42 0.96
C SER A 185 0.82 4.23 2.13
N LEU A 186 0.22 5.38 1.85
CA LEU A 186 -0.45 6.20 2.87
C LEU A 186 -1.57 5.44 3.57
N ILE A 187 -2.42 4.74 2.82
CA ILE A 187 -3.51 3.97 3.42
C ILE A 187 -3.00 2.71 4.13
N SER A 188 -1.85 2.12 3.71
CA SER A 188 -1.20 1.02 4.45
C SER A 188 -0.69 1.49 5.81
N LEU A 189 -0.06 2.67 5.87
CA LEU A 189 0.36 3.27 7.13
C LEU A 189 -0.85 3.58 8.02
N TYR A 190 -1.88 4.20 7.45
CA TYR A 190 -3.12 4.50 8.18
C TYR A 190 -3.80 3.24 8.72
N ALA A 191 -3.74 2.14 7.97
CA ALA A 191 -4.32 0.86 8.40
C ALA A 191 -3.63 0.30 9.64
N ILE A 192 -2.30 0.30 9.70
CA ILE A 192 -1.58 -0.24 10.86
C ILE A 192 -1.70 0.68 12.07
N ASP A 193 -1.82 1.99 11.86
CA ASP A 193 -1.99 2.97 12.93
C ASP A 193 -3.39 2.88 13.56
N GLU A 194 -4.44 2.74 12.75
CA GLU A 194 -5.83 2.70 13.22
C GLU A 194 -6.26 1.30 13.68
N TYR A 195 -5.66 0.26 13.12
CA TYR A 195 -5.99 -1.14 13.43
C TYR A 195 -4.76 -1.96 13.87
N PRO A 196 -3.99 -1.51 14.90
CA PRO A 196 -2.76 -2.18 15.33
C PRO A 196 -3.00 -3.57 15.94
N LYS A 197 -4.23 -3.90 16.30
CA LYS A 197 -4.61 -5.25 16.76
C LYS A 197 -4.79 -6.24 15.59
N ILE A 198 -4.90 -5.74 14.36
CA ILE A 198 -5.15 -6.54 13.15
C ILE A 198 -3.89 -6.69 12.34
N PHE A 199 -3.20 -5.59 12.02
CA PHE A 199 -2.00 -5.59 11.19
C PHE A 199 -0.75 -5.59 12.06
N GLY A 200 0.14 -6.55 11.87
CA GLY A 200 1.43 -6.63 12.55
C GLY A 200 2.60 -6.09 11.74
N GLY A 201 2.37 -5.84 10.46
CA GLY A 201 3.36 -5.24 9.56
C GLY A 201 2.71 -4.40 8.46
N ALA A 202 3.37 -3.30 8.10
CA ALA A 202 2.98 -2.48 6.97
C ALA A 202 4.17 -2.12 6.08
N GLY A 203 3.96 -2.17 4.76
CA GLY A 203 4.93 -1.79 3.74
C GLY A 203 4.48 -0.56 2.98
N MET A 204 5.28 0.49 3.07
CA MET A 204 5.04 1.79 2.49
C MET A 204 6.08 2.06 1.40
N MET A 205 5.75 1.74 0.15
CA MET A 205 6.66 1.93 -0.98
C MET A 205 6.37 3.25 -1.69
N SER A 206 7.40 4.07 -1.90
CA SER A 206 7.30 5.39 -2.58
C SER A 206 6.14 6.24 -2.07
N THR A 207 6.04 6.45 -0.76
CA THR A 207 4.90 7.10 -0.11
C THR A 207 4.64 8.51 -0.65
N HIS A 208 3.43 8.77 -1.10
CA HIS A 208 3.04 10.09 -1.62
C HIS A 208 2.75 11.09 -0.47
N TRP A 209 3.79 11.41 0.30
CA TRP A 209 3.72 12.32 1.45
C TRP A 209 3.10 13.69 1.16
N PRO A 210 3.35 14.33 -0.03
CA PRO A 210 2.89 15.69 -0.26
C PRO A 210 1.39 15.90 -0.17
N LEU A 211 0.55 14.87 -0.33
CA LEU A 211 -0.92 14.97 -0.45
C LEU A 211 -1.37 16.01 -1.48
N SER A 212 -0.48 16.41 -2.37
CA SER A 212 -0.73 17.44 -3.38
C SER A 212 0.32 17.37 -4.47
N PHE A 213 0.05 18.01 -5.59
CA PHE A 213 1.00 18.27 -6.66
C PHE A 213 0.64 19.57 -7.36
N ASN A 214 1.61 20.22 -7.97
CA ASN A 214 1.34 21.37 -8.80
C ASN A 214 0.90 20.91 -10.20
N PRO A 215 -0.23 21.41 -10.74
CA PRO A 215 -0.68 21.02 -12.07
C PRO A 215 0.33 21.32 -13.19
N ASP A 216 1.22 22.28 -12.99
CA ASP A 216 2.31 22.62 -13.91
C ASP A 216 3.58 21.75 -13.71
N GLY A 217 3.53 20.76 -12.84
CA GLY A 217 4.63 19.82 -12.56
C GLY A 217 5.81 20.42 -11.77
N LYS A 218 5.68 21.63 -11.25
CA LYS A 218 6.72 22.22 -10.40
C LYS A 218 6.72 21.59 -9.00
N PRO A 219 7.87 21.61 -8.30
CA PRO A 219 7.92 21.24 -6.90
C PRO A 219 6.92 22.07 -6.06
N LEU A 220 6.41 21.48 -5.01
CA LEU A 220 5.64 22.20 -4.00
C LEU A 220 6.53 23.24 -3.31
N SER A 221 5.91 24.34 -2.85
CA SER A 221 6.62 25.35 -2.07
C SER A 221 7.16 24.78 -0.76
N ASP A 222 8.19 25.41 -0.20
CA ASP A 222 8.69 25.04 1.13
C ASP A 222 7.62 25.23 2.22
N ALA A 223 6.72 26.20 2.07
CA ALA A 223 5.58 26.37 2.97
C ALA A 223 4.60 25.20 2.91
N ASP A 224 4.29 24.67 1.72
CA ASP A 224 3.49 23.46 1.55
C ASP A 224 4.19 22.23 2.15
N TYR A 225 5.50 22.11 1.92
CA TYR A 225 6.31 21.05 2.51
C TYR A 225 6.26 21.06 4.05
N GLU A 226 6.49 22.20 4.67
CA GLU A 226 6.43 22.35 6.13
C GLU A 226 5.03 22.05 6.67
N THR A 227 3.99 22.55 5.99
CA THR A 227 2.60 22.35 6.36
C THR A 227 2.25 20.86 6.40
N VAL A 228 2.56 20.13 5.34
CA VAL A 228 2.22 18.71 5.24
C VAL A 228 3.07 17.86 6.17
N SER A 229 4.38 18.13 6.23
CA SER A 229 5.28 17.40 7.13
C SER A 229 4.86 17.54 8.58
N ALA A 230 4.55 18.76 9.04
CA ALA A 230 4.07 19.00 10.39
C ALA A 230 2.72 18.31 10.67
N ALA A 231 1.84 18.18 9.67
CA ALA A 231 0.58 17.46 9.80
C ALA A 231 0.80 15.96 10.02
N PHE A 232 1.67 15.33 9.22
CA PHE A 232 2.04 13.93 9.43
C PHE A 232 2.74 13.70 10.75
N GLU A 233 3.67 14.56 11.15
CA GLU A 233 4.33 14.45 12.45
C GLU A 233 3.33 14.49 13.61
N ARG A 234 2.38 15.43 13.59
CA ARG A 234 1.32 15.53 14.61
C ARG A 234 0.43 14.29 14.66
N TYR A 235 0.11 13.73 13.49
CA TYR A 235 -0.70 12.52 13.42
C TYR A 235 0.08 11.29 13.88
N LEU A 236 1.27 11.05 13.33
CA LEU A 236 2.04 9.82 13.54
C LEU A 236 2.58 9.69 14.97
N ALA A 237 2.98 10.79 15.60
CA ALA A 237 3.60 10.73 16.92
C ALA A 237 2.79 9.96 17.98
N PRO A 238 1.46 10.18 18.12
CA PRO A 238 0.62 9.36 19.00
C PRO A 238 0.10 8.08 18.35
N ALA A 239 -0.02 8.01 17.02
CA ALA A 239 -0.74 6.95 16.32
C ALA A 239 0.13 5.71 16.06
N LEU A 240 1.43 5.86 15.82
CA LEU A 240 2.32 4.74 15.53
C LEU A 240 2.19 3.63 16.58
N PRO A 241 2.02 2.36 16.16
CA PRO A 241 1.80 1.25 17.07
C PRO A 241 3.04 0.91 17.93
N ASP A 242 2.90 -0.07 18.82
CA ASP A 242 3.98 -0.52 19.71
C ASP A 242 5.11 -1.18 18.89
N PRO A 243 6.36 -0.64 18.92
CA PRO A 243 7.49 -1.17 18.18
C PRO A 243 7.91 -2.59 18.63
N LYS A 244 7.51 -3.04 19.82
CA LYS A 244 7.80 -4.42 20.27
C LYS A 244 7.05 -5.47 19.49
N THR A 245 5.97 -5.09 18.81
CA THR A 245 5.01 -6.03 18.23
C THR A 245 4.65 -5.74 16.78
N HIS A 246 5.21 -4.66 16.20
CA HIS A 246 4.93 -4.25 14.83
C HIS A 246 6.20 -4.03 14.04
N ARG A 247 6.09 -4.14 12.71
CA ARG A 247 7.17 -3.88 11.76
C ARG A 247 6.71 -2.86 10.72
N LEU A 248 7.57 -1.89 10.41
CA LEU A 248 7.33 -0.86 9.43
C LEU A 248 8.43 -0.89 8.37
N TYR A 249 8.03 -0.92 7.11
CA TYR A 249 8.94 -0.79 5.98
C TYR A 249 8.60 0.46 5.18
N PHE A 250 9.59 1.27 4.87
CA PHE A 250 9.48 2.41 3.98
C PHE A 250 10.53 2.34 2.89
N ASP A 251 10.21 2.84 1.71
CA ASP A 251 11.20 3.11 0.68
C ASP A 251 10.81 4.26 -0.24
N HIS A 252 11.77 4.69 -1.04
CA HIS A 252 11.56 5.57 -2.18
C HIS A 252 12.69 5.43 -3.20
N GLY A 253 12.39 5.74 -4.46
CA GLY A 253 13.40 5.96 -5.50
C GLY A 253 13.99 7.37 -5.45
N THR A 254 14.60 7.79 -6.56
CA THR A 254 15.14 9.15 -6.71
C THR A 254 14.73 9.83 -8.01
N GLU A 255 13.90 9.15 -8.81
CA GLU A 255 13.47 9.64 -10.11
C GLU A 255 11.96 9.90 -10.14
N THR A 256 11.52 10.72 -11.07
CA THR A 256 10.11 11.10 -11.26
C THR A 256 9.51 11.70 -9.98
N LEU A 257 8.35 11.23 -9.50
CA LEU A 257 7.75 11.72 -8.27
C LEU A 257 8.59 11.42 -7.03
N ASP A 258 9.34 10.32 -7.02
CA ASP A 258 10.17 9.93 -5.88
C ASP A 258 11.31 10.91 -5.62
N ALA A 259 11.71 11.71 -6.61
CA ALA A 259 12.78 12.68 -6.48
C ALA A 259 12.61 13.67 -5.31
N ILE A 260 11.37 13.93 -4.91
CA ILE A 260 11.06 14.86 -3.82
C ILE A 260 10.76 14.17 -2.48
N TYR A 261 10.65 12.83 -2.44
CA TYR A 261 10.13 12.13 -1.26
C TYR A 261 11.13 12.03 -0.10
N LYS A 262 12.43 12.02 -0.39
CA LYS A 262 13.45 11.87 0.64
C LYS A 262 13.29 12.85 1.82
N ARG A 263 13.07 14.14 1.53
CA ARG A 263 12.94 15.16 2.57
C ARG A 263 11.75 14.93 3.52
N TYR A 264 10.65 14.38 3.01
CA TYR A 264 9.50 14.00 3.81
C TYR A 264 9.79 12.73 4.61
N GLN A 265 10.38 11.72 3.96
CA GLN A 265 10.72 10.46 4.60
C GLN A 265 11.69 10.66 5.77
N ASP A 266 12.70 11.51 5.63
CA ASP A 266 13.65 11.83 6.71
C ASP A 266 12.93 12.35 7.98
N ARG A 267 11.87 13.14 7.82
CA ARG A 267 11.06 13.65 8.94
C ARG A 267 10.22 12.55 9.57
N VAL A 268 9.62 11.71 8.76
CA VAL A 268 8.83 10.56 9.23
C VAL A 268 9.75 9.57 9.95
N ASP A 269 10.92 9.28 9.42
CA ASP A 269 11.93 8.42 10.05
C ASP A 269 12.32 8.93 11.45
N ALA A 270 12.44 10.25 11.62
CA ALA A 270 12.68 10.83 12.93
C ALA A 270 11.52 10.62 13.91
N VAL A 271 10.26 10.61 13.44
CA VAL A 271 9.08 10.27 14.27
C VAL A 271 9.10 8.80 14.65
N VAL A 272 9.36 7.91 13.69
CA VAL A 272 9.44 6.46 13.88
C VAL A 272 10.53 6.10 14.89
N ALA A 273 11.71 6.71 14.75
CA ALA A 273 12.83 6.53 15.71
C ALA A 273 12.44 7.00 17.13
N ARG A 274 11.83 8.19 17.27
CA ARG A 274 11.36 8.70 18.57
C ARG A 274 10.29 7.82 19.20
N ARG A 275 9.50 7.09 18.41
CA ARG A 275 8.53 6.11 18.90
C ARG A 275 9.17 4.87 19.51
N GLY A 276 10.47 4.64 19.25
CA GLY A 276 11.25 3.52 19.76
C GLY A 276 11.41 2.36 18.77
N TYR A 277 11.14 2.58 17.50
CA TYR A 277 11.52 1.63 16.45
C TYR A 277 13.04 1.63 16.26
N VAL A 278 13.59 0.46 16.00
CA VAL A 278 15.03 0.24 15.85
C VAL A 278 15.32 -0.14 14.39
N PRO A 279 16.18 0.60 13.68
CA PRO A 279 16.56 0.29 12.31
C PRO A 279 17.02 -1.16 12.15
N ASP A 280 16.72 -1.75 11.01
CA ASP A 280 17.04 -3.14 10.61
C ASP A 280 16.45 -4.24 11.52
N ARG A 281 15.78 -3.89 12.61
CA ARG A 281 15.14 -4.84 13.53
C ARG A 281 13.62 -4.91 13.34
N ASN A 282 12.92 -3.81 13.50
CA ASN A 282 11.47 -3.70 13.40
C ASN A 282 11.01 -2.51 12.53
N TRP A 283 11.96 -1.76 12.01
CA TRP A 283 11.78 -0.68 11.06
C TRP A 283 12.88 -0.71 10.01
N LEU A 284 12.50 -0.48 8.77
CA LEU A 284 13.42 -0.44 7.64
C LEU A 284 13.03 0.71 6.71
N THR A 285 13.95 1.64 6.44
CA THR A 285 13.82 2.63 5.37
C THR A 285 14.93 2.42 4.36
N ARG A 286 14.58 2.39 3.06
CA ARG A 286 15.52 2.20 1.95
C ARG A 286 15.37 3.28 0.90
N ASN A 287 16.52 3.78 0.42
CA ASN A 287 16.60 4.65 -0.74
C ASN A 287 17.16 3.85 -1.93
N TYR A 288 16.49 3.95 -3.08
CA TYR A 288 16.86 3.24 -4.31
C TYR A 288 17.25 4.24 -5.43
N PRO A 289 18.54 4.62 -5.54
CA PRO A 289 19.00 5.56 -6.56
C PRO A 289 18.65 5.09 -7.98
N GLY A 290 18.18 6.01 -8.82
CA GLY A 290 17.79 5.75 -10.21
C GLY A 290 16.42 5.08 -10.38
N GLN A 291 15.76 4.66 -9.31
CA GLN A 291 14.44 4.06 -9.39
C GLN A 291 13.34 5.13 -9.54
N LYS A 292 12.34 4.81 -10.38
CA LYS A 292 11.20 5.68 -10.72
C LYS A 292 9.98 5.35 -9.87
N HIS A 293 9.00 6.24 -9.92
CA HIS A 293 7.67 6.05 -9.32
C HIS A 293 6.77 5.24 -10.25
N ASN A 294 6.97 3.94 -10.35
CA ASN A 294 6.16 3.04 -11.16
C ASN A 294 6.27 1.57 -10.72
N GLU A 295 5.37 0.73 -11.25
CA GLU A 295 5.25 -0.69 -10.92
C GLU A 295 6.52 -1.48 -11.23
N ILE A 296 7.22 -1.21 -12.34
CA ILE A 296 8.49 -1.89 -12.69
C ILE A 296 9.54 -1.66 -11.61
N SER A 297 9.66 -0.41 -11.16
CA SER A 297 10.60 -0.07 -10.08
C SER A 297 10.19 -0.72 -8.76
N TRP A 298 8.90 -0.79 -8.45
CA TRP A 298 8.40 -1.46 -7.24
C TRP A 298 8.59 -2.97 -7.32
N ALA A 299 8.29 -3.61 -8.46
CA ALA A 299 8.55 -5.03 -8.70
C ALA A 299 10.03 -5.37 -8.45
N SER A 300 10.96 -4.59 -9.01
CA SER A 300 12.40 -4.86 -8.90
C SER A 300 12.95 -4.89 -7.46
N ARG A 301 12.20 -4.37 -6.47
CA ARG A 301 12.64 -4.26 -5.08
C ARG A 301 11.65 -4.81 -4.06
N VAL A 302 10.51 -5.35 -4.49
CA VAL A 302 9.43 -5.83 -3.60
C VAL A 302 9.86 -7.00 -2.72
N GLU A 303 10.86 -7.80 -3.12
CA GLU A 303 11.38 -8.88 -2.30
C GLU A 303 11.90 -8.39 -0.93
N VAL A 304 12.41 -7.16 -0.84
CA VAL A 304 12.93 -6.59 0.42
C VAL A 304 11.82 -6.41 1.46
N PRO A 305 10.72 -5.68 1.20
CA PRO A 305 9.61 -5.60 2.16
C PRO A 305 8.95 -6.95 2.42
N LEU A 306 8.82 -7.84 1.42
CA LEU A 306 8.26 -9.17 1.63
C LEU A 306 9.06 -9.99 2.63
N GLN A 307 10.39 -10.05 2.50
CA GLN A 307 11.25 -10.77 3.44
C GLN A 307 11.27 -10.12 4.83
N PHE A 308 11.26 -8.79 4.90
CA PHE A 308 11.27 -8.08 6.17
C PHE A 308 9.97 -8.23 6.95
N LEU A 309 8.82 -8.16 6.28
CA LEU A 309 7.50 -8.19 6.92
C LEU A 309 6.95 -9.61 7.13
N LEU A 310 7.39 -10.57 6.29
CA LEU A 310 6.94 -11.96 6.31
C LEU A 310 8.11 -12.94 6.54
N PRO A 311 9.02 -12.71 7.51
CA PRO A 311 10.16 -13.60 7.70
C PRO A 311 9.73 -15.05 7.90
N PRO A 312 10.60 -16.02 7.61
CA PRO A 312 10.33 -17.43 7.87
C PRO A 312 9.86 -17.66 9.31
N GLU A 313 9.04 -18.66 9.50
CA GLU A 313 8.69 -19.10 10.85
C GLU A 313 9.95 -19.69 11.50
N ASN A 314 10.34 -19.14 12.65
CA ASN A 314 11.38 -19.78 13.44
C ASN A 314 10.90 -21.20 13.78
N LYS A 315 11.64 -22.21 13.35
CA LYS A 315 11.44 -23.55 13.91
C LYS A 315 11.69 -23.44 15.42
N ARG A 316 10.62 -23.58 16.20
CA ARG A 316 10.74 -23.77 17.66
C ARG A 316 11.45 -25.06 17.96
#